data_37e056292def21bee9e9fc7c17ede6e4
#
_entry.id   37e056292def21bee9e9fc7c17ede6e4
#
_cell.length_a   1.000
_cell.length_b   1.000
_cell.length_c   1.000
_cell.angle_alpha   90.00
_cell.angle_beta   90.00
_cell.angle_gamma   90.00
#
_symmetry.space_group_name_H-M   'P 1'
#
loop_
_entity.id
_entity.type
_entity.pdbx_description
1 polymer ?
#
loop_
_entity_poly.entity_id
_entity_poly.type
_entity_poly.pdbx_seq_one_letter_code
_entity_poly.pdbx_strand_id
1 'polypeptide(L)'
;MSARPLDRTPIDPGQVALGIVAGLLETRTGQKLTADRAWRVGTALSGVMRRYELGSLEQLVERLGTPGYASLAQQVVEALLNNETYFFRDRTMFDQLPDKVLPQLRAQRAATRRLSIWSVGCSTGQEAYSLAMTIAEQGPLWRDWTIDILGTDVAPSVVNAAREGHYSQFQIQRGLGAMQMVTFFEETRTGWQANPALRRMVRFETHNLLDLPAAPGRFDLVLCRNVLLYFDRPTRTRAFERLADALAPGGRLMLGAGETTVGQTHAFAPEPGTVGLYGLATPAGERRLRA
;
A
#
# COMPACT_ATOMS: atom_id res chain seq x y z
N MET A 1 -58.68 13.86 6.20
CA MET A 1 -57.30 13.39 6.34
C MET A 1 -56.54 13.81 5.09
N SER A 2 -55.78 14.91 5.22
CA SER A 2 -55.03 15.47 4.08
C SER A 2 -53.68 14.79 4.01
N ALA A 3 -53.38 14.14 2.90
CA ALA A 3 -52.08 13.50 2.64
C ALA A 3 -51.03 14.63 2.49
N ARG A 4 -49.98 14.60 3.34
CA ARG A 4 -48.81 15.45 3.21
C ARG A 4 -48.10 15.09 1.88
N PRO A 5 -47.80 16.11 1.04
CA PRO A 5 -47.00 15.85 -0.15
C PRO A 5 -45.62 15.31 0.27
N LEU A 6 -45.17 14.25 -0.36
CA LEU A 6 -43.79 13.79 -0.26
C LEU A 6 -42.88 14.88 -0.82
N ASP A 7 -42.09 15.48 0.04
CA ASP A 7 -41.06 16.47 -0.32
C ASP A 7 -39.99 15.75 -1.18
N ARG A 8 -40.19 15.78 -2.50
CA ARG A 8 -39.22 15.30 -3.49
C ARG A 8 -38.24 16.44 -3.77
N THR A 9 -37.28 16.63 -2.89
CA THR A 9 -36.13 17.47 -3.23
C THR A 9 -35.52 16.92 -4.54
N PRO A 10 -35.33 17.74 -5.58
CA PRO A 10 -34.71 17.27 -6.83
C PRO A 10 -33.35 16.68 -6.53
N ILE A 11 -33.12 15.47 -6.98
CA ILE A 11 -31.80 14.81 -6.82
C ILE A 11 -30.85 15.58 -7.73
N ASP A 12 -29.80 16.17 -7.16
CA ASP A 12 -28.72 16.84 -7.90
C ASP A 12 -27.96 15.80 -8.75
N PRO A 13 -27.99 15.89 -10.11
CA PRO A 13 -27.30 14.95 -10.98
C PRO A 13 -25.81 14.83 -10.68
N GLY A 14 -25.16 15.93 -10.28
CA GLY A 14 -23.75 15.93 -9.89
C GLY A 14 -23.48 15.09 -8.64
N GLN A 15 -24.38 15.12 -7.66
CA GLN A 15 -24.27 14.26 -6.47
C GLN A 15 -24.50 12.78 -6.80
N VAL A 16 -25.40 12.48 -7.72
CA VAL A 16 -25.60 11.08 -8.17
C VAL A 16 -24.34 10.58 -8.89
N ALA A 17 -23.79 11.35 -9.80
CA ALA A 17 -22.59 11.00 -10.54
C ALA A 17 -21.38 10.80 -9.58
N LEU A 18 -21.23 11.68 -8.60
CA LEU A 18 -20.22 11.55 -7.54
C LEU A 18 -20.41 10.26 -6.74
N GLY A 19 -21.64 9.92 -6.38
CA GLY A 19 -21.98 8.68 -5.68
C GLY A 19 -21.60 7.41 -6.48
N ILE A 20 -21.84 7.41 -7.79
CA ILE A 20 -21.48 6.29 -8.68
C ILE A 20 -19.95 6.13 -8.76
N VAL A 21 -19.23 7.22 -8.93
CA VAL A 21 -17.75 7.22 -8.97
C VAL A 21 -17.17 6.77 -7.63
N ALA A 22 -17.72 7.22 -6.52
CA ALA A 22 -17.33 6.77 -5.18
C ALA A 22 -17.61 5.27 -4.98
N GLY A 23 -18.77 4.78 -5.41
CA GLY A 23 -19.13 3.36 -5.37
C GLY A 23 -18.20 2.49 -6.22
N LEU A 24 -17.78 2.98 -7.39
CA LEU A 24 -16.80 2.30 -8.24
C LEU A 24 -15.44 2.16 -7.54
N LEU A 25 -14.93 3.23 -6.91
CA LEU A 25 -13.71 3.21 -6.13
C LEU A 25 -13.81 2.18 -4.98
N GLU A 26 -14.88 2.27 -4.20
CA GLU A 26 -15.11 1.36 -3.06
C GLU A 26 -15.19 -0.10 -3.49
N THR A 27 -15.98 -0.40 -4.50
CA THR A 27 -16.18 -1.78 -4.98
C THR A 27 -14.88 -2.41 -5.46
N ARG A 28 -14.02 -1.63 -6.12
CA ARG A 28 -12.77 -2.15 -6.70
C ARG A 28 -11.60 -2.15 -5.75
N THR A 29 -11.61 -1.28 -4.73
CA THR A 29 -10.42 -1.09 -3.88
C THR A 29 -10.71 -1.20 -2.38
N GLY A 30 -11.98 -1.15 -1.98
CA GLY A 30 -12.40 -1.03 -0.59
C GLY A 30 -12.25 0.37 0.00
N GLN A 31 -11.66 1.33 -0.74
CA GLN A 31 -11.44 2.69 -0.25
C GLN A 31 -12.72 3.52 -0.31
N LYS A 32 -12.98 4.27 0.77
CA LYS A 32 -14.08 5.23 0.84
C LYS A 32 -13.65 6.60 0.33
N LEU A 33 -14.49 7.19 -0.49
CA LEU A 33 -14.38 8.61 -0.82
C LEU A 33 -15.10 9.41 0.26
N THR A 34 -14.34 9.94 1.21
CA THR A 34 -14.86 10.75 2.31
C THR A 34 -15.23 12.17 1.84
N ALA A 35 -16.12 12.85 2.57
CA ALA A 35 -16.62 14.20 2.20
C ALA A 35 -15.49 15.23 2.05
N ASP A 36 -14.46 15.14 2.91
CA ASP A 36 -13.26 15.97 2.86
C ASP A 36 -12.37 15.71 1.62
N ARG A 37 -12.59 14.62 0.91
CA ARG A 37 -11.88 14.26 -0.34
C ARG A 37 -12.75 14.46 -1.59
N ALA A 38 -14.06 14.57 -1.44
CA ALA A 38 -15.02 14.68 -2.55
C ALA A 38 -14.73 15.88 -3.47
N TRP A 39 -14.29 17.02 -2.88
CA TRP A 39 -13.96 18.22 -3.65
C TRP A 39 -12.78 18.03 -4.63
N ARG A 40 -11.91 17.04 -4.39
CA ARG A 40 -10.75 16.73 -5.24
C ARG A 40 -11.11 15.91 -6.47
N VAL A 41 -12.31 15.31 -6.53
CA VAL A 41 -12.71 14.37 -7.59
C VAL A 41 -12.60 15.02 -8.98
N GLY A 42 -13.11 16.23 -9.14
CA GLY A 42 -13.01 16.95 -10.41
C GLY A 42 -11.58 17.17 -10.87
N THR A 43 -10.69 17.58 -9.95
CA THR A 43 -9.26 17.75 -10.23
C THR A 43 -8.59 16.41 -10.55
N ALA A 44 -8.84 15.39 -9.75
CA ALA A 44 -8.26 14.06 -9.94
C ALA A 44 -8.66 13.44 -11.29
N LEU A 45 -9.92 13.60 -11.68
CA LEU A 45 -10.44 13.04 -12.93
C LEU A 45 -10.17 13.91 -14.17
N SER A 46 -9.67 15.13 -14.01
CA SER A 46 -9.50 16.09 -15.13
C SER A 46 -8.67 15.52 -16.30
N GLY A 47 -7.64 14.72 -16.00
CA GLY A 47 -6.80 14.06 -17.01
C GLY A 47 -7.56 12.97 -17.77
N VAL A 48 -8.36 12.19 -17.06
CA VAL A 48 -9.22 11.15 -17.65
C VAL A 48 -10.29 11.80 -18.50
N MET A 49 -10.99 12.81 -17.97
CA MET A 49 -12.05 13.52 -18.69
C MET A 49 -11.54 14.13 -19.99
N ARG A 50 -10.37 14.79 -19.98
CA ARG A 50 -9.77 15.35 -21.19
C ARG A 50 -9.44 14.28 -22.23
N ARG A 51 -8.90 13.13 -21.80
CA ARG A 51 -8.54 12.03 -22.72
C ARG A 51 -9.76 11.46 -23.47
N TYR A 52 -10.92 11.46 -22.83
CA TYR A 52 -12.16 10.95 -23.38
C TYR A 52 -13.12 12.05 -23.87
N GLU A 53 -12.66 13.32 -23.93
CA GLU A 53 -13.41 14.50 -24.39
C GLU A 53 -14.74 14.68 -23.62
N LEU A 54 -14.72 14.48 -22.30
CA LEU A 54 -15.87 14.58 -21.42
C LEU A 54 -15.89 15.92 -20.71
N GLY A 55 -17.01 16.64 -20.78
CA GLY A 55 -17.18 17.95 -20.19
C GLY A 55 -17.69 17.95 -18.75
N SER A 56 -18.27 16.85 -18.27
CA SER A 56 -18.86 16.76 -16.94
C SER A 56 -18.76 15.36 -16.33
N LEU A 57 -18.98 15.27 -15.01
CA LEU A 57 -18.96 14.00 -14.29
C LEU A 57 -20.15 13.09 -14.71
N GLU A 58 -21.28 13.68 -15.07
CA GLU A 58 -22.44 12.95 -15.57
C GLU A 58 -22.12 12.26 -16.91
N GLN A 59 -21.45 12.95 -17.83
CA GLN A 59 -20.98 12.36 -19.08
C GLN A 59 -19.98 11.23 -18.85
N LEU A 60 -19.11 11.36 -17.84
CA LEU A 60 -18.22 10.28 -17.44
C LEU A 60 -18.99 9.03 -16.98
N VAL A 61 -19.99 9.22 -16.12
CA VAL A 61 -20.83 8.14 -15.60
C VAL A 61 -21.63 7.47 -16.71
N GLU A 62 -22.22 8.26 -17.61
CA GLU A 62 -22.90 7.72 -18.80
C GLU A 62 -21.95 6.85 -19.65
N ARG A 63 -20.75 7.34 -19.89
CA ARG A 63 -19.73 6.61 -20.64
C ARG A 63 -19.30 5.32 -19.93
N LEU A 64 -19.18 5.33 -18.60
CA LEU A 64 -18.89 4.13 -17.80
C LEU A 64 -19.96 3.04 -17.93
N GLY A 65 -21.22 3.42 -18.14
CA GLY A 65 -22.34 2.49 -18.40
C GLY A 65 -22.34 1.89 -19.80
N THR A 66 -21.52 2.36 -20.73
CA THR A 66 -21.48 1.90 -22.12
C THR A 66 -20.56 0.67 -22.25
N PRO A 67 -20.98 -0.41 -22.94
CA PRO A 67 -20.10 -1.55 -23.20
C PRO A 67 -18.82 -1.15 -23.94
N GLY A 68 -17.70 -1.77 -23.56
CA GLY A 68 -16.38 -1.49 -24.17
C GLY A 68 -15.49 -0.51 -23.40
N TYR A 69 -15.99 0.12 -22.32
CA TYR A 69 -15.22 1.11 -21.54
C TYR A 69 -14.65 0.56 -20.22
N ALA A 70 -14.35 -0.73 -20.14
CA ALA A 70 -13.73 -1.33 -18.94
C ALA A 70 -12.40 -0.66 -18.54
N SER A 71 -11.60 -0.22 -19.53
CA SER A 71 -10.36 0.51 -19.31
C SER A 71 -10.60 1.92 -18.71
N LEU A 72 -11.71 2.59 -19.07
CA LEU A 72 -12.09 3.86 -18.48
C LEU A 72 -12.38 3.71 -16.99
N ALA A 73 -13.13 2.69 -16.59
CA ALA A 73 -13.43 2.42 -15.19
C ALA A 73 -12.14 2.21 -14.36
N GLN A 74 -11.17 1.50 -14.93
CA GLN A 74 -9.86 1.33 -14.28
C GLN A 74 -9.10 2.66 -14.15
N GLN A 75 -9.06 3.47 -15.20
CA GLN A 75 -8.41 4.79 -15.17
C GLN A 75 -9.08 5.75 -14.18
N VAL A 76 -10.41 5.71 -14.06
CA VAL A 76 -11.15 6.50 -13.05
C VAL A 76 -10.74 6.08 -11.64
N VAL A 77 -10.70 4.79 -11.35
CA VAL A 77 -10.27 4.29 -10.04
C VAL A 77 -8.84 4.72 -9.74
N GLU A 78 -7.91 4.50 -10.66
CA GLU A 78 -6.49 4.86 -10.46
C GLU A 78 -6.29 6.38 -10.25
N ALA A 79 -7.04 7.21 -10.96
CA ALA A 79 -6.98 8.66 -10.78
C ALA A 79 -7.49 9.14 -9.40
N LEU A 80 -8.36 8.38 -8.76
CA LEU A 80 -8.90 8.71 -7.43
C LEU A 80 -8.05 8.19 -6.28
N LEU A 81 -7.15 7.24 -6.54
CA LEU A 81 -6.24 6.71 -5.53
C LEU A 81 -5.21 7.76 -5.11
N ASN A 82 -4.83 7.73 -3.85
CA ASN A 82 -3.72 8.54 -3.35
C ASN A 82 -2.44 7.71 -3.35
N ASN A 83 -1.67 7.84 -4.43
CA ASN A 83 -0.44 7.09 -4.64
C ASN A 83 0.81 7.83 -4.10
N GLU A 84 0.63 8.77 -3.15
CA GLU A 84 1.77 9.52 -2.60
C GLU A 84 2.72 8.60 -1.84
N THR A 85 3.98 8.59 -2.26
CA THR A 85 5.06 7.84 -1.65
C THR A 85 6.39 8.55 -1.83
N TYR A 86 7.38 8.22 -1.00
CA TYR A 86 8.76 8.66 -1.13
C TYR A 86 9.70 7.70 -0.39
N PHE A 87 10.99 7.77 -0.72
CA PHE A 87 11.99 6.91 -0.10
C PHE A 87 12.09 7.17 1.41
N PHE A 88 12.16 6.09 2.19
CA PHE A 88 12.26 6.13 3.66
C PHE A 88 11.17 6.97 4.33
N ARG A 89 9.95 6.96 3.79
CA ARG A 89 8.79 7.64 4.37
C ARG A 89 8.62 7.25 5.84
N ASP A 90 8.41 8.26 6.75
CA ASP A 90 8.40 8.09 8.21
C ASP A 90 9.70 7.46 8.71
N ARG A 91 10.82 8.14 8.47
CA ARG A 91 12.19 7.63 8.65
C ARG A 91 12.42 6.94 10.00
N THR A 92 11.88 7.47 11.09
CA THR A 92 11.96 6.88 12.44
C THR A 92 11.46 5.43 12.49
N MET A 93 10.53 5.05 11.62
CA MET A 93 10.03 3.68 11.52
C MET A 93 11.02 2.79 10.74
N PHE A 94 11.66 3.31 9.70
CA PHE A 94 12.71 2.60 8.97
C PHE A 94 13.98 2.44 9.80
N ASP A 95 14.37 3.45 10.58
CA ASP A 95 15.60 3.44 11.38
C ASP A 95 15.62 2.35 12.46
N GLN A 96 14.47 1.83 12.87
CA GLN A 96 14.41 0.69 13.81
C GLN A 96 14.60 -0.68 13.12
N LEU A 97 14.48 -0.77 11.78
CA LEU A 97 14.59 -2.06 11.06
C LEU A 97 15.98 -2.69 11.23
N PRO A 98 17.10 -1.98 10.95
CA PRO A 98 18.44 -2.58 11.03
C PRO A 98 18.80 -3.09 12.42
N ASP A 99 18.37 -2.39 13.48
CA ASP A 99 18.83 -2.65 14.84
C ASP A 99 17.88 -3.53 15.64
N LYS A 100 16.58 -3.48 15.37
CA LYS A 100 15.58 -4.18 16.20
C LYS A 100 14.88 -5.31 15.47
N VAL A 101 14.51 -5.13 14.21
CA VAL A 101 13.63 -6.07 13.47
C VAL A 101 14.44 -7.10 12.70
N LEU A 102 15.31 -6.64 11.81
CA LEU A 102 16.09 -7.52 10.93
C LEU A 102 17.00 -8.51 11.69
N PRO A 103 17.68 -8.15 12.81
CA PRO A 103 18.44 -9.11 13.58
C PRO A 103 17.61 -10.25 14.16
N GLN A 104 16.40 -9.96 14.65
CA GLN A 104 15.48 -10.96 15.17
C GLN A 104 15.00 -11.92 14.06
N LEU A 105 14.56 -11.37 12.93
CA LEU A 105 14.12 -12.16 11.78
C LEU A 105 15.26 -13.03 11.23
N ARG A 106 16.49 -12.48 11.18
CA ARG A 106 17.67 -13.21 10.78
C ARG A 106 17.95 -14.39 11.71
N ALA A 107 17.88 -14.20 13.02
CA ALA A 107 18.04 -15.28 13.98
C ALA A 107 16.96 -16.37 13.82
N GLN A 108 15.70 -15.97 13.64
CA GLN A 108 14.58 -16.89 13.43
C GLN A 108 14.68 -17.70 12.13
N ARG A 109 15.26 -17.13 11.08
CA ARG A 109 15.39 -17.76 9.75
C ARG A 109 16.81 -18.27 9.44
N ALA A 110 17.68 -18.37 10.45
CA ALA A 110 19.07 -18.78 10.28
C ALA A 110 19.24 -20.15 9.59
N ALA A 111 18.34 -21.09 9.84
CA ALA A 111 18.37 -22.40 9.23
C ALA A 111 18.04 -22.40 7.74
N THR A 112 17.12 -21.53 7.31
CA THR A 112 16.68 -21.46 5.91
C THR A 112 17.42 -20.42 5.09
N ARG A 113 17.99 -19.40 5.75
CA ARG A 113 18.61 -18.21 5.14
C ARG A 113 17.73 -17.54 4.08
N ARG A 114 16.44 -17.51 4.35
CA ARG A 114 15.44 -16.83 3.49
C ARG A 114 14.71 -15.81 4.31
N LEU A 115 14.57 -14.61 3.76
CA LEU A 115 13.76 -13.52 4.32
C LEU A 115 12.73 -13.10 3.27
N SER A 116 11.46 -13.19 3.65
CA SER A 116 10.34 -12.82 2.79
C SER A 116 9.61 -11.61 3.37
N ILE A 117 9.50 -10.53 2.59
CA ILE A 117 8.89 -9.27 3.01
C ILE A 117 7.77 -8.89 2.03
N TRP A 118 6.68 -8.36 2.55
CA TRP A 118 5.58 -7.85 1.76
C TRP A 118 5.33 -6.37 2.04
N SER A 119 5.45 -5.53 1.02
CA SER A 119 5.08 -4.11 1.03
C SER A 119 3.71 -3.96 0.36
N VAL A 120 2.68 -3.70 1.16
CA VAL A 120 1.28 -3.58 0.76
C VAL A 120 0.95 -2.13 0.43
N GLY A 121 0.33 -1.87 -0.72
CA GLY A 121 0.10 -0.51 -1.21
C GLY A 121 1.43 0.15 -1.58
N CYS A 122 2.28 -0.59 -2.32
CA CYS A 122 3.67 -0.19 -2.61
C CYS A 122 3.78 1.05 -3.52
N SER A 123 2.68 1.50 -4.12
CA SER A 123 2.67 2.62 -5.06
C SER A 123 3.76 2.46 -6.14
N THR A 124 4.56 3.49 -6.40
CA THR A 124 5.65 3.47 -7.38
C THR A 124 6.96 2.85 -6.85
N GLY A 125 6.90 2.07 -5.75
CA GLY A 125 7.94 1.14 -5.32
C GLY A 125 8.96 1.69 -4.32
N GLN A 126 8.92 2.97 -3.93
CA GLN A 126 9.91 3.59 -3.05
C GLN A 126 10.07 2.87 -1.70
N GLU A 127 8.96 2.36 -1.12
CA GLU A 127 9.02 1.61 0.14
C GLU A 127 9.78 0.29 -0.03
N ALA A 128 9.46 -0.50 -1.04
CA ALA A 128 10.12 -1.77 -1.32
C ALA A 128 11.61 -1.58 -1.63
N TYR A 129 11.96 -0.55 -2.41
CA TYR A 129 13.36 -0.22 -2.64
C TYR A 129 14.08 0.32 -1.40
N SER A 130 13.39 1.05 -0.52
CA SER A 130 13.97 1.47 0.77
C SER A 130 14.31 0.28 1.66
N LEU A 131 13.45 -0.76 1.69
CA LEU A 131 13.75 -2.03 2.37
C LEU A 131 14.96 -2.74 1.75
N ALA A 132 15.01 -2.81 0.43
CA ALA A 132 16.13 -3.43 -0.28
C ALA A 132 17.46 -2.70 0.03
N MET A 133 17.47 -1.37 0.05
CA MET A 133 18.65 -0.57 0.43
C MET A 133 19.03 -0.80 1.89
N THR A 134 18.07 -0.79 2.84
CA THR A 134 18.33 -1.07 4.25
C THR A 134 19.03 -2.42 4.46
N ILE A 135 18.63 -3.44 3.71
CA ILE A 135 19.25 -4.77 3.78
C ILE A 135 20.61 -4.77 3.08
N ALA A 136 20.73 -4.12 1.92
CA ALA A 136 21.98 -4.06 1.17
C ALA A 136 23.09 -3.29 1.90
N GLU A 137 22.75 -2.25 2.67
CA GLU A 137 23.68 -1.50 3.53
C GLU A 137 24.30 -2.38 4.62
N GLN A 138 23.60 -3.44 5.05
CA GLN A 138 24.11 -4.43 6.00
C GLN A 138 24.85 -5.60 5.30
N GLY A 139 25.25 -5.48 4.06
CA GLY A 139 25.83 -6.45 3.14
C GLY A 139 26.40 -7.74 3.73
N PRO A 140 27.47 -7.69 4.60
CA PRO A 140 28.08 -8.90 5.15
C PRO A 140 27.12 -9.79 5.94
N LEU A 141 26.11 -9.20 6.60
CA LEU A 141 25.14 -9.91 7.43
C LEU A 141 24.14 -10.74 6.59
N TRP A 142 23.92 -10.35 5.35
CA TRP A 142 22.97 -10.99 4.43
C TRP A 142 23.64 -11.76 3.31
N ARG A 143 24.97 -11.95 3.39
CA ARG A 143 25.68 -12.83 2.46
C ARG A 143 25.08 -14.25 2.52
N ASP A 144 24.84 -14.84 1.39
CA ASP A 144 24.25 -16.18 1.25
C ASP A 144 22.77 -16.27 1.72
N TRP A 145 22.07 -15.14 1.83
CA TRP A 145 20.65 -15.11 2.07
C TRP A 145 19.87 -14.87 0.78
N THR A 146 18.71 -15.51 0.69
CA THR A 146 17.71 -15.19 -0.33
C THR A 146 16.77 -14.16 0.26
N ILE A 147 16.77 -12.95 -0.30
CA ILE A 147 15.88 -11.86 0.07
C ILE A 147 14.81 -11.73 -1.02
N ASP A 148 13.55 -11.85 -0.64
CA ASP A 148 12.38 -11.70 -1.52
C ASP A 148 11.45 -10.62 -0.96
N ILE A 149 11.42 -9.47 -1.60
CA ILE A 149 10.55 -8.34 -1.25
C ILE A 149 9.46 -8.24 -2.31
N LEU A 150 8.22 -8.58 -1.95
CA LEU A 150 7.06 -8.40 -2.79
C LEU A 150 6.42 -7.05 -2.52
N GLY A 151 6.33 -6.19 -3.52
CA GLY A 151 5.49 -4.99 -3.51
C GLY A 151 4.16 -5.27 -4.22
N THR A 152 3.04 -4.92 -3.60
CA THR A 152 1.74 -5.03 -4.26
C THR A 152 0.97 -3.72 -4.17
N ASP A 153 0.22 -3.43 -5.22
CA ASP A 153 -0.73 -2.32 -5.26
C ASP A 153 -1.96 -2.69 -6.10
N VAL A 154 -3.08 -2.05 -5.82
CA VAL A 154 -4.32 -2.26 -6.57
C VAL A 154 -4.32 -1.57 -7.94
N ALA A 155 -3.43 -0.59 -8.14
CA ALA A 155 -3.30 0.21 -9.37
C ALA A 155 -2.19 -0.35 -10.29
N PRO A 156 -2.53 -0.94 -11.45
CA PRO A 156 -1.55 -1.45 -12.42
C PRO A 156 -0.54 -0.42 -12.88
N SER A 157 -0.93 0.85 -13.02
CA SER A 157 -0.03 1.92 -13.50
C SER A 157 1.14 2.16 -12.56
N VAL A 158 0.90 2.22 -11.24
CA VAL A 158 1.98 2.42 -10.26
C VAL A 158 2.84 1.16 -10.10
N VAL A 159 2.24 -0.03 -10.21
CA VAL A 159 2.97 -1.30 -10.21
C VAL A 159 3.94 -1.38 -11.38
N ASN A 160 3.53 -0.94 -12.57
CA ASN A 160 4.42 -0.88 -13.74
C ASN A 160 5.56 0.12 -13.53
N ALA A 161 5.28 1.32 -12.99
CA ALA A 161 6.32 2.28 -12.63
C ALA A 161 7.29 1.72 -11.57
N ALA A 162 6.79 0.98 -10.57
CA ALA A 162 7.62 0.31 -9.58
C ALA A 162 8.55 -0.76 -10.21
N ARG A 163 8.03 -1.55 -11.18
CA ARG A 163 8.83 -2.53 -11.94
C ARG A 163 9.92 -1.88 -12.77
N GLU A 164 9.62 -0.74 -13.38
CA GLU A 164 10.62 0.04 -14.10
C GLU A 164 11.74 0.49 -13.15
N GLY A 165 11.40 0.91 -11.94
CA GLY A 165 12.35 1.37 -10.94
C GLY A 165 13.12 2.62 -11.38
N HIS A 166 12.48 3.45 -12.22
CA HIS A 166 13.02 4.70 -12.74
C HIS A 166 12.34 5.90 -12.08
N TYR A 167 13.13 6.83 -11.54
CA TYR A 167 12.65 7.95 -10.75
C TYR A 167 13.19 9.27 -11.30
N SER A 168 12.33 10.29 -11.37
CA SER A 168 12.76 11.64 -11.71
C SER A 168 13.72 12.20 -10.65
N GLN A 169 14.44 13.28 -10.99
CA GLN A 169 15.30 13.99 -10.04
C GLN A 169 14.56 14.41 -8.78
N PHE A 170 13.32 14.87 -8.90
CA PHE A 170 12.50 15.25 -7.77
C PHE A 170 12.14 14.06 -6.86
N GLN A 171 11.77 12.92 -7.45
CA GLN A 171 11.40 11.72 -6.70
C GLN A 171 12.59 11.11 -5.97
N ILE A 172 13.76 11.07 -6.60
CA ILE A 172 14.95 10.45 -6.01
C ILE A 172 15.49 11.27 -4.83
N GLN A 173 15.44 12.60 -4.91
CA GLN A 173 15.88 13.48 -3.82
C GLN A 173 14.96 13.49 -2.63
N ARG A 174 13.72 13.04 -2.80
CA ARG A 174 12.77 13.00 -1.69
C ARG A 174 13.00 11.74 -0.84
N GLY A 175 13.76 11.91 0.24
CA GLY A 175 14.03 10.91 1.26
C GLY A 175 15.38 10.20 1.16
N LEU A 176 16.07 10.25 0.00
CA LEU A 176 17.41 9.67 -0.14
C LEU A 176 18.51 10.67 0.19
N GLY A 177 19.56 10.19 0.85
CA GLY A 177 20.83 10.89 0.95
C GLY A 177 21.64 10.76 -0.34
N ALA A 178 22.57 11.71 -0.59
CA ALA A 178 23.39 11.71 -1.79
C ALA A 178 24.19 10.40 -1.97
N MET A 179 24.74 9.85 -0.88
CA MET A 179 25.47 8.58 -0.91
C MET A 179 24.57 7.40 -1.32
N GLN A 180 23.34 7.34 -0.82
CA GLN A 180 22.38 6.30 -1.23
C GLN A 180 22.02 6.41 -2.71
N MET A 181 21.83 7.65 -3.21
CA MET A 181 21.56 7.88 -4.63
C MET A 181 22.66 7.27 -5.50
N VAL A 182 23.93 7.64 -5.28
CA VAL A 182 25.05 7.18 -6.15
C VAL A 182 25.42 5.72 -5.92
N THR A 183 25.08 5.13 -4.76
CA THR A 183 25.36 3.72 -4.46
C THR A 183 24.33 2.79 -5.08
N PHE A 184 23.06 3.18 -5.07
CA PHE A 184 21.95 2.29 -5.39
C PHE A 184 21.22 2.63 -6.70
N PHE A 185 21.53 3.77 -7.31
CA PHE A 185 20.91 4.20 -8.55
C PHE A 185 21.97 4.66 -9.55
N GLU A 186 21.65 4.52 -10.81
CA GLU A 186 22.44 4.99 -11.94
C GLU A 186 21.74 6.19 -12.56
N GLU A 187 22.48 7.29 -12.78
CA GLU A 187 21.94 8.47 -13.45
C GLU A 187 21.67 8.17 -14.92
N THR A 188 20.51 8.59 -15.40
CA THR A 188 20.10 8.48 -16.80
C THR A 188 19.78 9.86 -17.37
N ARG A 189 19.55 9.94 -18.68
CA ARG A 189 19.16 11.21 -19.31
C ARG A 189 17.87 11.82 -18.76
N THR A 190 16.95 11.00 -18.20
CA THR A 190 15.62 11.42 -17.76
C THR A 190 15.38 11.26 -16.26
N GLY A 191 16.37 10.81 -15.51
CA GLY A 191 16.26 10.58 -14.06
C GLY A 191 17.26 9.54 -13.56
N TRP A 192 16.82 8.66 -12.69
CA TRP A 192 17.65 7.71 -11.96
C TRP A 192 17.06 6.32 -12.02
N GLN A 193 17.84 5.34 -12.38
CA GLN A 193 17.45 3.93 -12.49
C GLN A 193 17.98 3.13 -11.30
N ALA A 194 17.13 2.41 -10.60
CA ALA A 194 17.54 1.47 -9.56
C ALA A 194 18.50 0.43 -10.16
N ASN A 195 19.64 0.21 -9.50
CA ASN A 195 20.65 -0.71 -9.99
C ASN A 195 20.17 -2.18 -10.03
N PRO A 196 20.80 -3.04 -10.83
CA PRO A 196 20.35 -4.43 -10.96
C PRO A 196 20.40 -5.23 -9.66
N ALA A 197 21.26 -4.86 -8.70
CA ALA A 197 21.35 -5.57 -7.41
C ALA A 197 20.11 -5.34 -6.57
N LEU A 198 19.61 -4.10 -6.46
CA LEU A 198 18.35 -3.79 -5.79
C LEU A 198 17.16 -4.43 -6.51
N ARG A 199 17.12 -4.33 -7.84
CA ARG A 199 16.00 -4.85 -8.64
C ARG A 199 15.85 -6.37 -8.52
N ARG A 200 16.90 -7.12 -8.24
CA ARG A 200 16.83 -8.57 -7.98
C ARG A 200 16.21 -8.92 -6.63
N MET A 201 16.20 -7.99 -5.68
CA MET A 201 15.64 -8.21 -4.35
C MET A 201 14.14 -7.93 -4.29
N VAL A 202 13.60 -7.21 -5.27
CA VAL A 202 12.19 -6.74 -5.27
C VAL A 202 11.43 -7.28 -6.49
N ARG A 203 10.18 -7.61 -6.27
CA ARG A 203 9.22 -7.92 -7.35
C ARG A 203 7.90 -7.21 -7.06
N PHE A 204 7.16 -6.89 -8.11
CA PHE A 204 5.93 -6.10 -7.98
C PHE A 204 4.77 -6.79 -8.70
N GLU A 205 3.60 -6.83 -8.06
CA GLU A 205 2.39 -7.46 -8.57
C GLU A 205 1.17 -6.59 -8.32
N THR A 206 0.23 -6.61 -9.27
CA THR A 206 -1.08 -5.98 -9.04
C THR A 206 -1.90 -6.91 -8.16
N HIS A 207 -2.29 -6.43 -6.97
CA HIS A 207 -3.03 -7.23 -6.00
C HIS A 207 -3.83 -6.33 -5.07
N ASN A 208 -5.08 -6.71 -4.78
CA ASN A 208 -5.90 -6.03 -3.79
C ASN A 208 -5.69 -6.69 -2.42
N LEU A 209 -5.33 -5.89 -1.41
CA LEU A 209 -5.18 -6.36 -0.02
C LEU A 209 -6.40 -7.14 0.50
N LEU A 210 -7.59 -6.81 0.01
CA LEU A 210 -8.84 -7.43 0.47
C LEU A 210 -9.09 -8.83 -0.14
N ASP A 211 -8.33 -9.21 -1.15
CA ASP A 211 -8.33 -10.56 -1.70
C ASP A 211 -7.52 -11.51 -0.79
N LEU A 212 -7.43 -12.78 -1.17
CA LEU A 212 -6.54 -13.71 -0.47
C LEU A 212 -5.10 -13.22 -0.58
N PRO A 213 -4.27 -13.40 0.48
CA PRO A 213 -2.88 -12.98 0.43
C PRO A 213 -2.15 -13.59 -0.77
N ALA A 214 -1.29 -12.79 -1.40
CA ALA A 214 -0.47 -13.22 -2.55
C ALA A 214 0.39 -14.45 -2.23
N ALA A 215 0.79 -14.62 -0.97
CA ALA A 215 1.48 -15.80 -0.45
C ALA A 215 1.09 -16.01 1.02
N PRO A 216 0.01 -16.75 1.32
CA PRO A 216 -0.49 -16.89 2.68
C PRO A 216 0.53 -17.60 3.59
N GLY A 217 0.67 -17.08 4.81
CA GLY A 217 1.54 -17.62 5.86
C GLY A 217 3.02 -17.65 5.52
N ARG A 218 3.53 -16.72 4.72
CA ARG A 218 4.87 -16.79 4.14
C ARG A 218 5.77 -15.61 4.44
N PHE A 219 5.22 -14.47 4.89
CA PHE A 219 6.03 -13.26 5.07
C PHE A 219 6.54 -13.13 6.50
N ASP A 220 7.83 -12.89 6.62
CA ASP A 220 8.50 -12.61 7.88
C ASP A 220 8.25 -11.18 8.36
N LEU A 221 8.07 -10.26 7.41
CA LEU A 221 7.73 -8.88 7.67
C LEU A 221 6.69 -8.41 6.64
N VAL A 222 5.60 -7.82 7.12
CA VAL A 222 4.59 -7.17 6.28
C VAL A 222 4.57 -5.69 6.62
N LEU A 223 4.72 -4.83 5.62
CA LEU A 223 4.51 -3.40 5.74
C LEU A 223 3.15 -3.07 5.10
N CYS A 224 2.24 -2.53 5.88
CA CYS A 224 0.97 -2.00 5.39
C CYS A 224 0.84 -0.57 5.93
N ARG A 225 1.45 0.38 5.23
CA ARG A 225 1.62 1.75 5.71
C ARG A 225 0.87 2.74 4.85
N ASN A 226 0.09 3.60 5.50
CA ASN A 226 -0.72 4.62 4.83
C ASN A 226 -1.76 4.04 3.84
N VAL A 227 -2.30 2.87 4.15
CA VAL A 227 -3.32 2.16 3.36
C VAL A 227 -4.64 2.05 4.12
N LEU A 228 -4.59 1.60 5.38
CA LEU A 228 -5.78 1.28 6.19
C LEU A 228 -6.61 2.53 6.54
N LEU A 229 -6.00 3.70 6.52
CA LEU A 229 -6.67 4.98 6.77
C LEU A 229 -7.75 5.33 5.74
N TYR A 230 -7.73 4.70 4.57
CA TYR A 230 -8.72 4.89 3.51
C TYR A 230 -9.92 3.94 3.62
N PHE A 231 -9.86 2.96 4.51
CA PHE A 231 -10.91 1.97 4.71
C PHE A 231 -11.88 2.36 5.83
N ASP A 232 -13.14 2.02 5.67
CA ASP A 232 -14.08 2.02 6.77
C ASP A 232 -13.77 0.89 7.77
N ARG A 233 -14.48 0.88 8.90
CA ARG A 233 -14.20 -0.09 9.98
C ARG A 233 -14.37 -1.55 9.54
N PRO A 234 -15.46 -1.96 8.87
CA PRO A 234 -15.62 -3.35 8.40
C PRO A 234 -14.52 -3.77 7.43
N THR A 235 -14.20 -2.93 6.44
CA THR A 235 -13.17 -3.19 5.44
C THR A 235 -11.79 -3.28 6.09
N ARG A 236 -11.50 -2.43 7.07
CA ARG A 236 -10.25 -2.46 7.84
C ARG A 236 -10.11 -3.74 8.66
N THR A 237 -11.20 -4.23 9.24
CA THR A 237 -11.19 -5.53 9.95
C THR A 237 -10.79 -6.66 9.01
N ARG A 238 -11.41 -6.74 7.83
CA ARG A 238 -11.03 -7.72 6.79
C ARG A 238 -9.57 -7.57 6.37
N ALA A 239 -9.08 -6.33 6.19
CA ALA A 239 -7.69 -6.09 5.85
C ALA A 239 -6.74 -6.64 6.93
N PHE A 240 -7.03 -6.44 8.22
CA PHE A 240 -6.23 -7.01 9.30
C PHE A 240 -6.24 -8.54 9.31
N GLU A 241 -7.37 -9.17 9.00
CA GLU A 241 -7.44 -10.63 8.86
C GLU A 241 -6.52 -11.12 7.73
N ARG A 242 -6.55 -10.47 6.56
CA ARG A 242 -5.66 -10.78 5.43
C ARG A 242 -4.17 -10.60 5.76
N LEU A 243 -3.84 -9.54 6.50
CA LEU A 243 -2.47 -9.28 6.96
C LEU A 243 -2.01 -10.35 7.96
N ALA A 244 -2.89 -10.81 8.85
CA ALA A 244 -2.59 -11.88 9.80
C ALA A 244 -2.36 -13.22 9.07
N ASP A 245 -3.22 -13.56 8.11
CA ASP A 245 -3.11 -14.78 7.29
C ASP A 245 -1.80 -14.80 6.45
N ALA A 246 -1.30 -13.64 6.07
CA ALA A 246 -0.07 -13.52 5.29
C ALA A 246 1.21 -13.73 6.10
N LEU A 247 1.17 -13.48 7.42
CA LEU A 247 2.37 -13.59 8.26
C LEU A 247 2.76 -15.03 8.53
N ALA A 248 4.04 -15.29 8.43
CA ALA A 248 4.66 -16.53 8.92
C ALA A 248 4.68 -16.54 10.46
N PRO A 249 4.78 -17.72 11.08
CA PRO A 249 4.99 -17.80 12.54
C PRO A 249 6.21 -16.97 12.98
N GLY A 250 6.01 -16.10 13.96
CA GLY A 250 7.01 -15.14 14.41
C GLY A 250 7.20 -13.92 13.53
N GLY A 251 6.42 -13.78 12.45
CA GLY A 251 6.45 -12.61 11.57
C GLY A 251 5.92 -11.34 12.23
N ARG A 252 6.20 -10.20 11.62
CA ARG A 252 5.86 -8.87 12.12
C ARG A 252 5.07 -8.05 11.10
N LEU A 253 4.11 -7.27 11.60
CA LEU A 253 3.39 -6.24 10.85
C LEU A 253 3.93 -4.86 11.22
N MET A 254 4.27 -4.05 10.22
CA MET A 254 4.59 -2.63 10.39
C MET A 254 3.48 -1.78 9.76
N LEU A 255 2.93 -0.84 10.53
CA LEU A 255 1.93 0.13 10.09
C LEU A 255 2.56 1.53 9.95
N GLY A 256 1.87 2.44 9.26
CA GLY A 256 2.25 3.85 9.14
C GLY A 256 2.03 4.61 10.45
N ALA A 257 2.66 5.80 10.57
CA ALA A 257 2.63 6.62 11.79
C ALA A 257 1.22 7.02 12.27
N GLY A 258 0.25 7.13 11.35
CA GLY A 258 -1.15 7.45 11.66
C GLY A 258 -2.07 6.22 11.83
N GLU A 259 -1.52 5.01 11.86
CA GLU A 259 -2.29 3.78 11.87
C GLU A 259 -1.98 2.95 13.13
N THR A 260 -2.95 2.18 13.61
CA THR A 260 -2.80 1.34 14.80
C THR A 260 -3.68 0.10 14.71
N THR A 261 -3.29 -0.97 15.40
CA THR A 261 -4.12 -2.16 15.61
C THR A 261 -5.01 -2.01 16.84
N VAL A 262 -4.67 -1.11 17.76
CA VAL A 262 -5.35 -0.94 19.06
C VAL A 262 -6.80 -0.50 18.84
N GLY A 263 -7.76 -1.26 19.38
CA GLY A 263 -9.19 -1.02 19.21
C GLY A 263 -9.72 -1.29 17.78
N GLN A 264 -8.87 -1.81 16.88
CA GLN A 264 -9.24 -2.15 15.50
C GLN A 264 -9.31 -3.65 15.25
N THR A 265 -8.44 -4.43 15.89
CA THR A 265 -8.36 -5.89 15.74
C THR A 265 -7.77 -6.52 17.00
N HIS A 266 -8.08 -7.81 17.20
CA HIS A 266 -7.45 -8.65 18.23
C HIS A 266 -6.37 -9.59 17.66
N ALA A 267 -6.16 -9.57 16.34
CA ALA A 267 -5.19 -10.44 15.69
C ALA A 267 -3.72 -10.05 15.97
N PHE A 268 -3.49 -8.80 16.39
CA PHE A 268 -2.16 -8.25 16.57
C PHE A 268 -1.97 -7.63 17.96
N ALA A 269 -0.75 -7.73 18.47
CA ALA A 269 -0.30 -7.06 19.69
C ALA A 269 0.93 -6.18 19.39
N PRO A 270 1.05 -4.98 20.00
CA PRO A 270 2.22 -4.14 19.84
C PRO A 270 3.50 -4.84 20.31
N GLU A 271 4.60 -4.67 19.56
CA GLU A 271 5.92 -5.13 19.97
C GLU A 271 6.55 -4.12 20.95
N PRO A 272 6.98 -4.56 22.15
CA PRO A 272 7.56 -3.68 23.15
C PRO A 272 8.82 -2.97 22.64
N GLY A 273 8.96 -1.68 22.96
CA GLY A 273 10.14 -0.89 22.62
C GLY A 273 10.29 -0.55 21.12
N THR A 274 9.21 -0.72 20.34
CA THR A 274 9.16 -0.36 18.92
C THR A 274 8.00 0.59 18.63
N VAL A 275 8.03 1.24 17.46
CA VAL A 275 6.97 2.13 17.00
C VAL A 275 6.33 1.55 15.75
N GLY A 276 4.99 1.40 15.75
CA GLY A 276 4.23 0.91 14.60
C GLY A 276 4.52 -0.54 14.21
N LEU A 277 5.16 -1.33 15.10
CA LEU A 277 5.45 -2.73 14.89
C LEU A 277 4.56 -3.60 15.78
N TYR A 278 4.04 -4.68 15.19
CA TYR A 278 3.08 -5.57 15.82
C TYR A 278 3.43 -7.03 15.51
N GLY A 279 3.31 -7.91 16.50
CA GLY A 279 3.34 -9.36 16.32
C GLY A 279 1.92 -9.94 16.28
N LEU A 280 1.76 -11.18 15.80
CA LEU A 280 0.49 -11.89 15.96
C LEU A 280 0.17 -12.07 17.46
N ALA A 281 -1.06 -11.77 17.83
CA ALA A 281 -1.51 -11.98 19.20
C ALA A 281 -1.54 -13.49 19.50
N THR A 282 -0.92 -13.89 20.60
CA THR A 282 -1.02 -15.29 21.06
C THR A 282 -2.46 -15.55 21.52
N PRO A 283 -3.12 -16.62 21.05
CA PRO A 283 -4.46 -16.98 21.52
C PRO A 283 -4.50 -17.06 23.05
N ALA A 284 -5.57 -16.52 23.64
CA ALA A 284 -5.70 -16.38 25.10
C ALA A 284 -5.51 -17.71 25.90
N GLY A 285 -5.58 -18.87 25.24
CA GLY A 285 -5.35 -20.19 25.83
C GLY A 285 -3.89 -20.56 26.08
N GLU A 286 -2.93 -20.03 25.30
CA GLU A 286 -1.51 -20.40 25.43
C GLU A 286 -0.73 -19.58 26.47
N ARG A 287 -1.30 -18.47 26.95
CA ARG A 287 -0.66 -17.64 28.01
C ARG A 287 -0.61 -18.33 29.38
N ARG A 288 -1.45 -19.35 29.62
CA ARG A 288 -1.51 -20.07 30.92
C ARG A 288 -0.47 -21.18 31.08
N LEU A 289 0.28 -21.53 30.03
CA LEU A 289 1.25 -22.64 30.08
C LEU A 289 2.72 -22.16 30.19
N ARG A 290 2.97 -20.84 30.26
CA ARG A 290 4.33 -20.27 30.36
C ARG A 290 4.54 -19.37 31.59
N ALA A 291 3.65 -19.41 32.61
CA ALA A 291 3.78 -18.72 33.88
C ALA A 291 4.20 -19.70 34.99
#